data_286057ef566baf5923e0001f5f81f357
#
_entry.id   286057ef566baf5923e0001f5f81f357
#
_cell.length_a   1.000
_cell.length_b   1.000
_cell.length_c   1.000
_cell.angle_alpha   90.00
_cell.angle_beta   90.00
_cell.angle_gamma   90.00
#
_symmetry.space_group_name_H-M   'P 1'
#
loop_
_entity.id
_entity.type
_entity.pdbx_description
1 polymer ?
#
loop_
_entity_poly.entity_id
_entity_poly.type
_entity_poly.pdbx_seq_one_letter_code
_entity_poly.pdbx_strand_id
1 'polypeptide(L)'
;IFMLVRDLIPLLDAELIYGSDDIDIREIHSGCGSDMMSDVLAFVKDQPVLLTGLCNPQVIRTAEMMDIMCLVFVRGKRPDEKMIELARERGICLLATPHTMFTACGILYKAGLVGGA
;
A
#
# COMPACT_ATOMS: atom_id res chain seq x y z
N ILE A 1 -9.98 -9.30 12.02
CA ILE A 1 -9.08 -8.24 12.50
C ILE A 1 -8.72 -7.32 11.33
N PHE A 2 -8.69 -6.05 11.62
CA PHE A 2 -8.25 -5.05 10.66
C PHE A 2 -7.32 -4.05 11.36
N MET A 3 -6.63 -3.23 10.57
CA MET A 3 -5.82 -2.15 11.10
C MET A 3 -6.12 -0.87 10.34
N LEU A 4 -5.67 0.25 10.86
CA LEU A 4 -5.81 1.54 10.19
C LEU A 4 -4.56 1.81 9.37
N VAL A 5 -4.70 2.62 8.33
CA VAL A 5 -3.55 3.02 7.49
C VAL A 5 -2.44 3.61 8.36
N ARG A 6 -2.79 4.45 9.34
CA ARG A 6 -1.79 5.08 10.21
C ARG A 6 -0.96 4.07 11.01
N ASP A 7 -1.54 2.89 11.29
CA ASP A 7 -0.84 1.85 12.06
C ASP A 7 0.33 1.25 11.30
N LEU A 8 0.31 1.35 9.97
CA LEU A 8 1.39 0.85 9.12
C LEU A 8 2.69 1.63 9.32
N ILE A 9 2.59 2.89 9.68
CA ILE A 9 3.76 3.77 9.79
C ILE A 9 4.75 3.24 10.84
N PRO A 10 4.34 3.06 12.11
CA PRO A 10 5.29 2.50 13.09
C PRO A 10 5.62 1.03 12.85
N LEU A 11 4.67 0.24 12.36
CA LEU A 11 4.90 -1.19 12.12
C LEU A 11 5.99 -1.43 11.08
N LEU A 12 5.99 -0.65 10.01
CA LEU A 12 6.91 -0.85 8.89
C LEU A 12 8.09 0.11 8.90
N ASP A 13 8.24 0.92 9.95
CA ASP A 13 9.23 2.01 9.97
C ASP A 13 9.08 2.84 8.68
N ALA A 14 7.85 3.14 8.34
CA ALA A 14 7.51 3.76 7.06
C ALA A 14 7.48 5.27 7.16
N GLU A 15 7.76 5.91 6.03
CA GLU A 15 7.59 7.34 5.86
C GLU A 15 6.28 7.59 5.14
N LEU A 16 5.49 8.53 5.62
CA LEU A 16 4.28 8.96 4.94
C LEU A 16 4.65 9.91 3.81
N ILE A 17 4.49 9.45 2.57
CA ILE A 17 4.79 10.28 1.38
C ILE A 17 3.60 11.19 1.07
N TYR A 18 2.40 10.61 1.05
CA TYR A 18 1.16 11.35 0.89
C TYR A 18 0.05 10.66 1.68
N GLY A 19 -0.62 11.42 2.54
CA GLY A 19 -1.77 10.93 3.31
C GLY A 19 -3.03 11.63 2.88
N SER A 20 -4.08 10.83 2.62
CA SER A 20 -5.42 11.38 2.38
C SER A 20 -6.01 11.90 3.69
N ASP A 21 -7.10 12.68 3.58
CA ASP A 21 -7.73 13.32 4.75
C ASP A 21 -8.25 12.29 5.76
N ASP A 22 -8.52 11.06 5.32
CA ASP A 22 -9.10 10.01 6.15
C ASP A 22 -8.06 9.01 6.67
N ILE A 23 -6.77 9.34 6.65
CA ILE A 23 -5.70 8.41 7.05
C ILE A 23 -5.89 7.87 8.47
N ASP A 24 -6.45 8.67 9.37
CA ASP A 24 -6.63 8.28 10.77
C ASP A 24 -7.79 7.32 10.98
N ILE A 25 -8.68 7.19 10.02
CA ILE A 25 -9.87 6.35 10.13
C ILE A 25 -9.99 5.30 9.03
N ARG A 26 -9.13 5.37 8.00
CA ARG A 26 -9.19 4.43 6.89
C ARG A 26 -8.73 3.05 7.34
N GLU A 27 -9.60 2.05 7.17
CA GLU A 27 -9.34 0.67 7.56
C GLU A 27 -8.68 -0.11 6.43
N ILE A 28 -7.81 -1.04 6.83
CA ILE A 28 -7.20 -2.03 5.96
C ILE A 28 -7.61 -3.40 6.47
N HIS A 29 -8.21 -4.22 5.63
CA HIS A 29 -8.71 -5.54 5.98
C HIS A 29 -7.82 -6.67 5.49
N SER A 30 -6.97 -6.41 4.50
CA SER A 30 -6.12 -7.43 3.90
C SER A 30 -4.85 -6.83 3.36
N GLY A 31 -3.90 -7.69 3.02
CA GLY A 31 -2.63 -7.28 2.41
C GLY A 31 -2.34 -8.06 1.15
N CYS A 32 -1.70 -7.41 0.21
CA CYS A 32 -1.21 -8.02 -1.01
C CYS A 32 0.20 -7.49 -1.27
N GLY A 33 1.14 -8.39 -1.54
CA GLY A 33 2.51 -8.02 -1.90
C GLY A 33 2.81 -8.53 -3.30
N SER A 34 2.98 -7.64 -4.27
CA SER A 34 3.29 -8.03 -5.64
C SER A 34 3.87 -6.87 -6.44
N ASP A 35 4.80 -7.21 -7.34
CA ASP A 35 5.31 -6.30 -8.37
C ASP A 35 4.60 -6.52 -9.70
N MET A 36 3.75 -7.53 -9.80
CA MET A 36 3.02 -7.84 -11.03
C MET A 36 1.58 -7.35 -10.92
N MET A 37 1.28 -6.31 -11.68
CA MET A 37 -0.05 -5.70 -11.64
C MET A 37 -1.14 -6.65 -12.15
N SER A 38 -0.81 -7.57 -13.05
CA SER A 38 -1.78 -8.59 -13.48
C SER A 38 -2.22 -9.48 -12.32
N ASP A 39 -1.33 -9.81 -11.40
CA ASP A 39 -1.68 -10.57 -10.20
C ASP A 39 -2.57 -9.75 -9.27
N VAL A 40 -2.27 -8.47 -9.11
CA VAL A 40 -3.08 -7.57 -8.30
C VAL A 40 -4.50 -7.51 -8.85
N LEU A 41 -4.65 -7.35 -10.17
CA LEU A 41 -5.96 -7.31 -10.81
C LEU A 41 -6.74 -8.62 -10.64
N ALA A 42 -6.03 -9.75 -10.58
CA ALA A 42 -6.67 -11.06 -10.51
C ALA A 42 -7.07 -11.47 -9.09
N PHE A 43 -6.28 -11.09 -8.07
CA PHE A 43 -6.38 -11.72 -6.75
C PHE A 43 -6.71 -10.78 -5.60
N VAL A 44 -6.55 -9.48 -5.76
CA VAL A 44 -6.77 -8.54 -4.66
C VAL A 44 -8.26 -8.33 -4.38
N LYS A 45 -8.62 -8.33 -3.08
CA LYS A 45 -10.00 -8.13 -2.61
C LYS A 45 -9.98 -7.47 -1.23
N ASP A 46 -11.13 -6.91 -0.84
CA ASP A 46 -11.47 -6.50 0.52
C ASP A 46 -10.53 -5.47 1.16
N GLN A 47 -10.58 -4.25 0.68
CA GLN A 47 -9.87 -3.09 1.28
C GLN A 47 -8.40 -3.40 1.60
N PRO A 48 -7.60 -3.74 0.59
CA PRO A 48 -6.23 -4.16 0.82
C PRO A 48 -5.26 -2.99 0.96
N VAL A 49 -4.12 -3.27 1.61
CA VAL A 49 -2.91 -2.50 1.37
C VAL A 49 -2.09 -3.26 0.33
N LEU A 50 -1.55 -2.55 -0.65
CA LEU A 50 -0.67 -3.14 -1.64
C LEU A 50 0.77 -2.75 -1.33
N LEU A 51 1.62 -3.78 -1.10
CA LEU A 51 3.05 -3.60 -0.96
C LEU A 51 3.70 -3.94 -2.28
N THR A 52 4.55 -3.05 -2.80
CA THR A 52 5.15 -3.26 -4.11
C THR A 52 6.49 -2.53 -4.22
N GLY A 53 7.40 -3.12 -5.00
CA GLY A 53 8.63 -2.46 -5.40
C GLY A 53 8.50 -1.78 -6.76
N LEU A 54 7.36 -1.95 -7.41
CA LEU A 54 7.10 -1.30 -8.70
C LEU A 54 6.69 0.15 -8.47
N CYS A 55 7.54 1.06 -8.89
CA CYS A 55 7.38 2.48 -8.55
C CYS A 55 7.20 3.30 -9.84
N ASN A 56 6.00 3.23 -10.40
CA ASN A 56 5.64 3.96 -11.61
C ASN A 56 4.15 4.34 -11.58
N PRO A 57 3.69 5.23 -12.47
CA PRO A 57 2.29 5.67 -12.45
C PRO A 57 1.27 4.56 -12.68
N GLN A 58 1.65 3.47 -13.35
CA GLN A 58 0.72 2.37 -13.60
C GLN A 58 0.23 1.74 -12.30
N VAL A 59 1.07 1.69 -11.27
CA VAL A 59 0.68 1.16 -9.96
C VAL A 59 -0.49 1.95 -9.39
N ILE A 60 -0.44 3.27 -9.51
CA ILE A 60 -1.50 4.14 -9.00
C ILE A 60 -2.79 3.94 -9.79
N ARG A 61 -2.70 3.77 -11.11
CA ARG A 61 -3.87 3.51 -11.94
C ARG A 61 -4.50 2.16 -11.62
N THR A 62 -3.68 1.14 -11.40
CA THR A 62 -4.18 -0.18 -10.99
C THR A 62 -4.86 -0.09 -9.63
N ALA A 63 -4.26 0.63 -8.68
CA ALA A 63 -4.85 0.81 -7.36
C ALA A 63 -6.21 1.50 -7.45
N GLU A 64 -6.33 2.51 -8.29
CA GLU A 64 -7.62 3.18 -8.50
C GLU A 64 -8.67 2.21 -9.03
N MET A 65 -8.31 1.40 -10.03
CA MET A 65 -9.24 0.44 -10.62
C MET A 65 -9.73 -0.61 -9.62
N MET A 66 -8.89 -0.95 -8.65
CA MET A 66 -9.18 -2.00 -7.67
C MET A 66 -9.65 -1.45 -6.32
N ASP A 67 -9.88 -0.14 -6.22
CA ASP A 67 -10.23 0.54 -4.98
C ASP A 67 -9.21 0.30 -3.86
N ILE A 68 -7.95 0.19 -4.22
CA ILE A 68 -6.85 0.12 -3.26
C ILE A 68 -6.50 1.54 -2.85
N MET A 69 -6.65 1.85 -1.57
CA MET A 69 -6.49 3.22 -1.09
C MET A 69 -5.17 3.46 -0.39
N CYS A 70 -4.33 2.45 -0.28
CA CYS A 70 -3.01 2.58 0.35
C CYS A 70 -1.97 1.72 -0.37
N LEU A 71 -0.88 2.36 -0.74
CA LEU A 71 0.28 1.71 -1.36
C LEU A 71 1.50 1.87 -0.45
N VAL A 72 2.26 0.80 -0.28
CA VAL A 72 3.53 0.82 0.44
C VAL A 72 4.64 0.40 -0.52
N PHE A 73 5.56 1.32 -0.80
CA PHE A 73 6.72 1.02 -1.63
C PHE A 73 7.81 0.43 -0.75
N VAL A 74 8.36 -0.71 -1.16
CA VAL A 74 9.34 -1.47 -0.39
C VAL A 74 10.78 -1.18 -0.85
N ARG A 75 11.75 -1.63 -0.08
CA ARG A 75 13.19 -1.50 -0.35
C ARG A 75 13.65 -0.05 -0.52
N GLY A 76 13.02 0.88 0.19
CA GLY A 76 13.38 2.29 0.11
C GLY A 76 13.02 2.96 -1.21
N LYS A 77 12.22 2.31 -2.06
CA LYS A 77 11.73 2.94 -3.28
C LYS A 77 10.82 4.11 -2.93
N ARG A 78 10.95 5.18 -3.70
CA ARG A 78 10.18 6.41 -3.43
C ARG A 78 9.50 6.87 -4.71
N PRO A 79 8.20 7.21 -4.64
CA PRO A 79 7.49 7.74 -5.80
C PRO A 79 8.01 9.12 -6.18
N ASP A 80 7.93 9.44 -7.46
CA ASP A 80 8.30 10.76 -7.96
C ASP A 80 7.12 11.74 -7.86
N GLU A 81 7.35 13.00 -8.25
CA GLU A 81 6.35 14.05 -8.16
C GLU A 81 5.08 13.73 -8.95
N LYS A 82 5.21 13.10 -10.11
CA LYS A 82 4.05 12.74 -10.94
C LYS A 82 3.19 11.70 -10.26
N MET A 83 3.81 10.72 -9.61
CA MET A 83 3.10 9.70 -8.86
C MET A 83 2.37 10.30 -7.66
N ILE A 84 3.05 11.18 -6.94
CA ILE A 84 2.46 11.85 -5.78
C ILE A 84 1.25 12.68 -6.21
N GLU A 85 1.37 13.42 -7.30
CA GLU A 85 0.28 14.24 -7.84
C GLU A 85 -0.92 13.35 -8.21
N LEU A 86 -0.66 12.25 -8.91
CA LEU A 86 -1.72 11.32 -9.31
C LEU A 86 -2.40 10.69 -8.09
N ALA A 87 -1.64 10.30 -7.09
CA ALA A 87 -2.18 9.73 -5.86
C ALA A 87 -3.05 10.76 -5.12
N ARG A 88 -2.62 12.01 -5.09
CA ARG A 88 -3.40 13.10 -4.47
C ARG A 88 -4.74 13.25 -5.15
N GLU A 89 -4.76 13.25 -6.48
CA GLU A 89 -6.00 13.38 -7.25
C GLU A 89 -6.97 12.23 -6.99
N ARG A 90 -6.44 11.04 -6.67
CA ARG A 90 -7.25 9.83 -6.46
C ARG A 90 -7.52 9.54 -4.98
N GLY A 91 -6.92 10.30 -4.07
CA GLY A 91 -7.08 10.07 -2.64
C GLY A 91 -6.40 8.79 -2.15
N ILE A 92 -5.31 8.37 -2.80
CA ILE A 92 -4.58 7.15 -2.47
C ILE A 92 -3.38 7.50 -1.60
N CYS A 93 -3.29 6.88 -0.40
CA CYS A 93 -2.16 7.07 0.50
C CYS A 93 -0.91 6.39 -0.05
N LEU A 94 0.23 7.06 0.06
CA LEU A 94 1.52 6.52 -0.34
C LEU A 94 2.45 6.49 0.86
N LEU A 95 3.03 5.33 1.12
CA LEU A 95 4.02 5.11 2.16
C LEU A 95 5.27 4.49 1.55
N ALA A 96 6.42 4.72 2.17
CA ALA A 96 7.66 4.09 1.76
C ALA A 96 8.32 3.45 2.98
N THR A 97 8.75 2.20 2.85
CA THR A 97 9.43 1.47 3.91
C THR A 97 10.81 1.03 3.44
N PRO A 98 11.84 1.04 4.33
CA PRO A 98 13.15 0.51 3.97
C PRO A 98 13.17 -1.03 3.88
N HIS A 99 12.17 -1.70 4.45
CA HIS A 99 12.12 -3.16 4.45
C HIS A 99 11.95 -3.74 3.06
N THR A 100 12.48 -4.96 2.87
CA THR A 100 12.21 -5.74 1.65
C THR A 100 10.76 -6.21 1.64
N MET A 101 10.31 -6.67 0.48
CA MET A 101 8.96 -7.21 0.32
C MET A 101 8.68 -8.32 1.33
N PHE A 102 9.58 -9.29 1.44
CA PHE A 102 9.40 -10.42 2.34
C PHE A 102 9.24 -9.97 3.78
N THR A 103 10.15 -9.11 4.25
CA THR A 103 10.12 -8.63 5.64
C THR A 103 8.88 -7.79 5.92
N ALA A 104 8.54 -6.88 5.00
CA ALA A 104 7.37 -6.03 5.18
C ALA A 104 6.08 -6.85 5.24
N CYS A 105 5.91 -7.80 4.31
CA CYS A 105 4.75 -8.69 4.33
C CYS A 105 4.70 -9.52 5.61
N GLY A 106 5.85 -10.03 6.05
CA GLY A 106 5.95 -10.82 7.28
C GLY A 106 5.55 -10.04 8.51
N ILE A 107 5.99 -8.79 8.61
CA ILE A 107 5.63 -7.91 9.73
C ILE A 107 4.10 -7.74 9.81
N LEU A 108 3.47 -7.45 8.67
CA LEU A 108 2.03 -7.23 8.65
C LEU A 108 1.25 -8.51 8.92
N TYR A 109 1.69 -9.63 8.39
CA TYR A 109 1.08 -10.92 8.63
C TYR A 109 1.16 -11.29 10.12
N LYS A 110 2.32 -11.07 10.72
CA LYS A 110 2.53 -11.34 12.16
C LYS A 110 1.66 -10.41 13.03
N ALA A 111 1.40 -9.20 12.56
CA ALA A 111 0.56 -8.25 13.27
C ALA A 111 -0.94 -8.55 13.14
N GLY A 112 -1.31 -9.56 12.34
CA GLY A 112 -2.69 -10.02 12.23
C GLY A 112 -3.36 -9.75 10.90
N LEU A 113 -2.69 -9.08 9.97
CA LEU A 113 -3.27 -8.82 8.66
C LEU A 113 -3.22 -10.11 7.83
N VAL A 114 -4.28 -10.38 7.08
CA VAL A 114 -4.40 -11.60 6.27
C VAL A 114 -4.42 -11.26 4.79
N GLY A 115 -4.22 -12.27 3.95
CA GLY A 115 -4.36 -12.08 2.51
C GLY A 115 -5.83 -11.92 2.12
N GLY A 116 -6.08 -11.14 1.07
CA GLY A 116 -7.42 -10.85 0.59
C GLY A 116 -7.94 -11.80 -0.46
N ALA A 117 -7.21 -12.85 -0.76
CA ALA A 117 -7.59 -13.81 -1.79
C ALA A 117 -7.86 -15.18 -1.24
#